data_8f8b256bd621a41dcdbf816207b4b457
#
_entry.id   8f8b256bd621a41dcdbf816207b4b457
#
_cell.length_a   1.000
_cell.length_b   1.000
_cell.length_c   1.000
_cell.angle_alpha   90.00
_cell.angle_beta   90.00
_cell.angle_gamma   90.00
#
_symmetry.space_group_name_H-M   'P 1'
#
loop_
_entity.id
_entity.type
_entity.pdbx_description
1 polymer ?
#
loop_
_entity_poly.entity_id
_entity_poly.type
_entity_poly.pdbx_seq_one_letter_code
_entity_poly.pdbx_strand_id
1 'polypeptide(L)'
;MDKNTIIGIVLIFLIFIGFSIYNGNRLNKSYDKIITKADSLYAKGEFENARAEYINALRFKPNEQEALGKINELNEKLGFSKNTESPDSLEINAAEGKKVISPKEIIKIDSGQFGAFGSSIVGDTTMITLENNVLELKITPKGGRVFSARLKDYRTYDSLPLILFSGDSTVFGFNFYTSDNKAIQTNNLFFKPVSEKKRYEVTTQPESVSLRLMAGDDRYIEYRYTLYPGRYMVDLDVTFKSMENIIASNQNTLTFDWRMYIPQKEKGRQNEENYTTIKYRYYQDDVDYIRYRQQKETETADITTKLNWIAFQDQ
;
A
#
# COMPACT_ATOMS: atom_id res chain seq x y z
N MET A 1 -25.90 -31.92 32.72
CA MET A 1 -26.35 -31.07 31.55
C MET A 1 -27.72 -31.53 31.14
N ASP A 2 -28.66 -30.59 31.01
CA ASP A 2 -30.03 -30.88 30.60
C ASP A 2 -30.06 -31.31 29.13
N LYS A 3 -31.00 -32.26 28.79
CA LYS A 3 -31.15 -32.73 27.40
C LYS A 3 -31.37 -31.60 26.42
N ASN A 4 -32.09 -30.55 26.82
CA ASN A 4 -32.35 -29.38 26.01
C ASN A 4 -31.06 -28.54 25.73
N THR A 5 -30.15 -28.46 26.69
CA THR A 5 -28.84 -27.82 26.54
C THR A 5 -27.96 -28.55 25.53
N ILE A 6 -27.98 -29.90 25.58
CA ILE A 6 -27.21 -30.71 24.63
C ILE A 6 -27.76 -30.56 23.21
N ILE A 7 -29.07 -30.58 23.05
CA ILE A 7 -29.72 -30.34 21.73
C ILE A 7 -29.38 -28.95 21.19
N GLY A 8 -29.41 -27.93 22.05
CA GLY A 8 -29.05 -26.57 21.66
C GLY A 8 -27.61 -26.43 21.17
N ILE A 9 -26.65 -27.06 21.86
CA ILE A 9 -25.22 -27.09 21.47
C ILE A 9 -25.04 -27.80 20.12
N VAL A 10 -25.69 -28.95 19.94
CA VAL A 10 -25.62 -29.70 18.68
C VAL A 10 -26.19 -28.89 17.52
N LEU A 11 -27.30 -28.18 17.71
CA LEU A 11 -27.91 -27.31 16.70
C LEU A 11 -26.99 -26.14 16.32
N ILE A 12 -26.39 -25.49 17.31
CA ILE A 12 -25.40 -24.41 17.06
C ILE A 12 -24.21 -24.95 16.26
N PHE A 13 -23.72 -26.15 16.61
CA PHE A 13 -22.59 -26.78 15.92
C PHE A 13 -22.94 -27.12 14.46
N LEU A 14 -24.16 -27.62 14.20
CA LEU A 14 -24.64 -27.89 12.84
C LEU A 14 -24.80 -26.61 12.00
N ILE A 15 -25.27 -25.52 12.61
CA ILE A 15 -25.35 -24.21 11.94
C ILE A 15 -23.94 -23.70 11.60
N PHE A 16 -22.99 -23.84 12.53
CA PHE A 16 -21.58 -23.46 12.30
C PHE A 16 -20.92 -24.26 11.16
N ILE A 17 -21.17 -25.58 11.13
CA ILE A 17 -20.69 -26.45 10.04
C ILE A 17 -21.33 -26.04 8.71
N GLY A 18 -22.65 -25.85 8.69
CA GLY A 18 -23.36 -25.41 7.48
C GLY A 18 -22.87 -24.08 6.96
N PHE A 19 -22.64 -23.11 7.85
CA PHE A 19 -22.10 -21.79 7.50
C PHE A 19 -20.65 -21.90 6.99
N SER A 20 -19.82 -22.73 7.62
CA SER A 20 -18.43 -22.97 7.19
C SER A 20 -18.34 -23.58 5.78
N ILE A 21 -19.19 -24.58 5.49
CA ILE A 21 -19.29 -25.21 4.17
C ILE A 21 -19.80 -24.21 3.13
N TYR A 22 -20.83 -23.42 3.46
CA TYR A 22 -21.40 -22.42 2.56
C TYR A 22 -20.35 -21.34 2.21
N ASN A 23 -19.63 -20.83 3.21
CA ASN A 23 -18.60 -19.81 3.00
C ASN A 23 -17.39 -20.36 2.23
N GLY A 24 -16.96 -21.59 2.53
CA GLY A 24 -15.90 -22.29 1.80
C GLY A 24 -16.28 -22.48 0.31
N ASN A 25 -17.50 -22.88 0.02
CA ASN A 25 -17.96 -23.07 -1.36
C ASN A 25 -18.04 -21.73 -2.14
N ARG A 26 -18.40 -20.64 -1.47
CA ARG A 26 -18.44 -19.31 -2.09
C ARG A 26 -17.03 -18.81 -2.45
N LEU A 27 -16.07 -18.99 -1.55
CA LEU A 27 -14.66 -18.63 -1.77
C LEU A 27 -14.05 -19.48 -2.90
N ASN A 28 -14.30 -20.78 -2.90
CA ASN A 28 -13.84 -21.70 -3.95
C ASN A 28 -14.40 -21.29 -5.32
N LYS A 29 -15.69 -21.00 -5.42
CA LYS A 29 -16.33 -20.58 -6.68
C LYS A 29 -15.76 -19.26 -7.22
N SER A 30 -15.41 -18.33 -6.33
CA SER A 30 -14.76 -17.06 -6.72
C SER A 30 -13.34 -17.29 -7.19
N TYR A 31 -12.57 -18.13 -6.49
CA TYR A 31 -11.24 -18.56 -6.89
C TYR A 31 -11.25 -19.22 -8.26
N ASP A 32 -12.09 -20.23 -8.47
CA ASP A 32 -12.18 -21.00 -9.73
C ASP A 32 -12.51 -20.11 -10.93
N LYS A 33 -13.40 -19.12 -10.73
CA LYS A 33 -13.74 -18.16 -11.79
C LYS A 33 -12.54 -17.30 -12.20
N ILE A 34 -11.73 -16.87 -11.24
CA ILE A 34 -10.55 -16.03 -11.51
C ILE A 34 -9.45 -16.88 -12.14
N ILE A 35 -9.22 -18.09 -11.65
CA ILE A 35 -8.25 -19.02 -12.25
C ILE A 35 -8.59 -19.33 -13.69
N THR A 36 -9.85 -19.66 -13.99
CA THR A 36 -10.30 -19.90 -15.38
C THR A 36 -10.04 -18.70 -16.28
N LYS A 37 -10.23 -17.47 -15.77
CA LYS A 37 -9.90 -16.25 -16.51
C LYS A 37 -8.39 -16.12 -16.72
N ALA A 38 -7.59 -16.36 -15.69
CA ALA A 38 -6.12 -16.31 -15.77
C ALA A 38 -5.58 -17.33 -16.78
N ASP A 39 -6.08 -18.57 -16.76
CA ASP A 39 -5.71 -19.63 -17.71
C ASP A 39 -6.07 -19.25 -19.15
N SER A 40 -7.24 -18.64 -19.37
CA SER A 40 -7.64 -18.14 -20.69
C SER A 40 -6.70 -17.06 -21.21
N LEU A 41 -6.28 -16.12 -20.34
CA LEU A 41 -5.31 -15.08 -20.70
C LEU A 41 -3.92 -15.68 -20.96
N TYR A 42 -3.51 -16.66 -20.17
CA TYR A 42 -2.27 -17.39 -20.36
C TYR A 42 -2.25 -18.10 -21.74
N ALA A 43 -3.34 -18.79 -22.08
CA ALA A 43 -3.47 -19.49 -23.39
C ALA A 43 -3.44 -18.53 -24.59
N LYS A 44 -3.89 -17.28 -24.42
CA LYS A 44 -3.83 -16.22 -25.43
C LYS A 44 -2.45 -15.56 -25.55
N GLY A 45 -1.50 -15.91 -24.68
CA GLY A 45 -0.19 -15.26 -24.62
C GLY A 45 -0.18 -13.91 -23.92
N GLU A 46 -1.29 -13.51 -23.28
CA GLU A 46 -1.42 -12.28 -22.50
C GLU A 46 -0.83 -12.49 -21.09
N PHE A 47 0.48 -12.71 -21.02
CA PHE A 47 1.16 -13.19 -19.83
C PHE A 47 1.12 -12.21 -18.65
N GLU A 48 1.18 -10.91 -18.89
CA GLU A 48 1.08 -9.88 -17.83
C GLU A 48 -0.32 -9.87 -17.23
N ASN A 49 -1.36 -9.89 -18.05
CA ASN A 49 -2.74 -9.95 -17.62
C ASN A 49 -3.05 -11.26 -16.89
N ALA A 50 -2.54 -12.39 -17.39
CA ALA A 50 -2.66 -13.69 -16.75
C ALA A 50 -2.02 -13.68 -15.35
N ARG A 51 -0.81 -13.13 -15.20
CA ARG A 51 -0.10 -12.99 -13.93
C ARG A 51 -0.90 -12.16 -12.94
N ALA A 52 -1.47 -11.03 -13.37
CA ALA A 52 -2.29 -10.18 -12.50
C ALA A 52 -3.53 -10.94 -11.99
N GLU A 53 -4.18 -11.74 -12.82
CA GLU A 53 -5.33 -12.55 -12.41
C GLU A 53 -4.94 -13.71 -11.50
N TYR A 54 -3.80 -14.39 -11.70
CA TYR A 54 -3.31 -15.40 -10.74
C TYR A 54 -3.00 -14.77 -9.37
N ILE A 55 -2.39 -13.59 -9.31
CA ILE A 55 -2.18 -12.86 -8.06
C ILE A 55 -3.52 -12.50 -7.41
N ASN A 56 -4.52 -12.11 -8.20
CA ASN A 56 -5.86 -11.80 -7.71
C ASN A 56 -6.54 -13.05 -7.13
N ALA A 57 -6.35 -14.23 -7.73
CA ALA A 57 -6.85 -15.50 -7.22
C ALA A 57 -6.31 -15.84 -5.82
N LEU A 58 -5.03 -15.53 -5.54
CA LEU A 58 -4.42 -15.74 -4.22
C LEU A 58 -5.06 -14.93 -3.09
N ARG A 59 -5.85 -13.90 -3.38
CA ARG A 59 -6.65 -13.20 -2.37
C ARG A 59 -7.73 -14.09 -1.76
N PHE A 60 -8.20 -15.09 -2.51
CA PHE A 60 -9.22 -16.04 -2.06
C PHE A 60 -8.60 -17.31 -1.46
N LYS A 61 -7.42 -17.72 -1.97
CA LYS A 61 -6.64 -18.85 -1.49
C LYS A 61 -5.15 -18.49 -1.43
N PRO A 62 -4.65 -17.89 -0.34
CA PRO A 62 -3.29 -17.32 -0.29
C PRO A 62 -2.15 -18.33 -0.47
N ASN A 63 -2.38 -19.62 -0.17
CA ASN A 63 -1.35 -20.65 -0.20
C ASN A 63 -1.58 -21.69 -1.32
N GLU A 64 -2.35 -21.36 -2.34
CA GLU A 64 -2.62 -22.28 -3.44
C GLU A 64 -1.39 -22.46 -4.33
N GLN A 65 -0.81 -23.66 -4.27
CA GLN A 65 0.47 -23.97 -4.92
C GLN A 65 0.42 -23.89 -6.44
N GLU A 66 -0.72 -24.20 -7.04
CA GLU A 66 -0.92 -24.11 -8.49
C GLU A 66 -0.84 -22.66 -8.99
N ALA A 67 -1.54 -21.75 -8.34
CA ALA A 67 -1.49 -20.33 -8.68
C ALA A 67 -0.09 -19.73 -8.44
N LEU A 68 0.56 -20.10 -7.34
CA LEU A 68 1.94 -19.69 -7.05
C LEU A 68 2.93 -20.22 -8.09
N GLY A 69 2.76 -21.47 -8.52
CA GLY A 69 3.57 -22.09 -9.57
C GLY A 69 3.44 -21.35 -10.90
N LYS A 70 2.19 -21.02 -11.29
CA LYS A 70 1.91 -20.23 -12.51
C LYS A 70 2.48 -18.81 -12.45
N ILE A 71 2.41 -18.15 -11.31
CA ILE A 71 3.02 -16.83 -11.11
C ILE A 71 4.54 -16.92 -11.26
N ASN A 72 5.19 -17.95 -10.69
CA ASN A 72 6.64 -18.14 -10.83
C ASN A 72 7.03 -18.43 -12.29
N GLU A 73 6.29 -19.30 -12.99
CA GLU A 73 6.49 -19.57 -14.40
C GLU A 73 6.36 -18.28 -15.26
N LEU A 74 5.33 -17.48 -14.96
CA LEU A 74 5.11 -16.20 -15.64
C LEU A 74 6.18 -15.17 -15.29
N ASN A 75 6.66 -15.15 -14.04
CA ASN A 75 7.79 -14.30 -13.65
C ASN A 75 9.05 -14.64 -14.46
N GLU A 76 9.33 -15.93 -14.67
CA GLU A 76 10.44 -16.37 -15.51
C GLU A 76 10.23 -16.00 -16.98
N LYS A 77 9.03 -16.22 -17.53
CA LYS A 77 8.68 -15.86 -18.91
C LYS A 77 8.70 -14.35 -19.17
N LEU A 78 8.30 -13.56 -18.19
CA LEU A 78 8.27 -12.10 -18.24
C LEU A 78 9.59 -11.46 -17.78
N GLY A 79 10.59 -12.26 -17.39
CA GLY A 79 11.91 -11.77 -16.98
C GLY A 79 11.97 -11.19 -15.57
N PHE A 80 10.94 -11.45 -14.73
CA PHE A 80 10.98 -11.12 -13.31
C PHE A 80 11.84 -12.14 -12.56
N SER A 81 13.14 -11.86 -12.39
CA SER A 81 14.08 -12.76 -11.71
C SER A 81 13.78 -12.87 -10.21
N LYS A 82 13.82 -14.09 -9.65
CA LYS A 82 13.77 -14.37 -8.22
C LYS A 82 14.86 -13.65 -7.47
N ASN A 83 14.54 -12.75 -6.56
CA ASN A 83 15.38 -12.45 -5.42
C ASN A 83 15.00 -13.36 -4.26
N THR A 84 15.65 -14.53 -4.22
CA THR A 84 15.83 -15.31 -2.99
C THR A 84 17.33 -15.35 -2.75
N GLU A 85 17.79 -14.60 -1.77
CA GLU A 85 19.16 -14.67 -1.29
C GLU A 85 19.43 -16.04 -0.68
N SER A 86 20.44 -16.72 -1.22
CA SER A 86 21.41 -17.55 -0.48
C SER A 86 22.70 -17.57 -1.27
N PRO A 87 23.85 -17.37 -0.61
CA PRO A 87 25.11 -17.26 -1.29
C PRO A 87 25.67 -18.66 -1.58
N ASP A 88 25.97 -18.92 -2.79
CA ASP A 88 27.13 -19.61 -3.32
C ASP A 88 26.86 -20.26 -4.68
N SER A 89 27.90 -20.10 -5.48
CA SER A 89 28.20 -20.74 -6.77
C SER A 89 27.71 -20.06 -8.05
N LEU A 90 28.65 -19.32 -8.59
CA LEU A 90 28.82 -19.01 -10.00
C LEU A 90 29.02 -20.31 -10.81
N GLU A 91 28.30 -20.47 -11.89
CA GLU A 91 28.86 -21.02 -13.13
C GLU A 91 28.08 -20.58 -14.36
N ILE A 92 28.84 -20.04 -15.31
CA ILE A 92 28.43 -19.52 -16.60
C ILE A 92 28.37 -20.69 -17.58
N ASN A 93 27.29 -20.83 -18.33
CA ASN A 93 27.34 -21.48 -19.64
C ASN A 93 26.53 -20.71 -20.68
N ALA A 94 27.26 -20.17 -21.61
CA ALA A 94 26.76 -19.55 -22.82
C ALA A 94 26.48 -20.62 -23.88
N ALA A 95 25.27 -20.66 -24.41
CA ALA A 95 25.00 -21.00 -25.81
C ALA A 95 23.54 -20.74 -26.18
N GLU A 96 23.42 -20.14 -27.34
CA GLU A 96 22.26 -20.00 -28.24
C GLU A 96 21.31 -18.82 -28.07
N GLY A 97 21.48 -17.95 -29.05
CA GLY A 97 20.79 -16.76 -29.48
C GLY A 97 19.28 -16.69 -29.29
N LYS A 98 18.85 -16.10 -28.20
CA LYS A 98 17.58 -15.36 -28.11
C LYS A 98 17.93 -13.94 -27.69
N LYS A 99 17.43 -12.96 -28.45
CA LYS A 99 17.58 -11.55 -28.16
C LYS A 99 17.03 -11.29 -26.75
N VAL A 100 17.90 -11.33 -25.78
CA VAL A 100 17.55 -10.97 -24.39
C VAL A 100 17.32 -9.46 -24.39
N ILE A 101 16.08 -9.06 -24.27
CA ILE A 101 15.72 -7.66 -24.05
C ILE A 101 16.40 -7.26 -22.74
N SER A 102 17.34 -6.33 -22.85
CA SER A 102 18.11 -5.90 -21.68
C SER A 102 17.20 -5.24 -20.65
N PRO A 103 17.52 -5.27 -19.34
CA PRO A 103 16.78 -4.54 -18.33
C PRO A 103 16.57 -3.05 -18.67
N LYS A 104 17.48 -2.45 -19.43
CA LYS A 104 17.37 -1.08 -19.95
C LYS A 104 16.29 -0.92 -21.03
N GLU A 105 15.98 -1.96 -21.82
CA GLU A 105 14.93 -1.92 -22.84
C GLU A 105 13.56 -2.18 -22.24
N ILE A 106 13.46 -3.04 -21.20
CA ILE A 106 12.22 -3.24 -20.42
C ILE A 106 11.85 -1.95 -19.70
N ILE A 107 12.81 -1.26 -19.09
CA ILE A 107 12.62 0.06 -18.47
C ILE A 107 12.17 1.10 -19.50
N LYS A 108 12.62 1.03 -20.74
CA LYS A 108 12.20 1.95 -21.82
C LYS A 108 10.74 1.73 -22.25
N ILE A 109 10.27 0.48 -22.28
CA ILE A 109 8.90 0.15 -22.69
C ILE A 109 7.92 0.62 -21.61
N ASP A 110 8.20 0.36 -20.33
CA ASP A 110 7.37 0.84 -19.21
C ASP A 110 7.44 2.35 -19.02
N SER A 111 8.59 2.97 -19.26
CA SER A 111 8.75 4.42 -19.07
C SER A 111 7.83 5.26 -19.96
N GLY A 112 7.47 4.76 -21.15
CA GLY A 112 6.54 5.41 -22.05
C GLY A 112 5.11 5.54 -21.50
N GLN A 113 4.69 4.64 -20.61
CA GLN A 113 3.36 4.67 -19.98
C GLN A 113 3.24 5.75 -18.91
N PHE A 114 4.36 6.21 -18.34
CA PHE A 114 4.40 7.18 -17.26
C PHE A 114 4.85 8.57 -17.71
N GLY A 115 5.11 8.77 -19.01
CA GLY A 115 5.49 10.07 -19.58
C GLY A 115 6.68 10.68 -18.84
N ALA A 116 6.54 11.91 -18.35
CA ALA A 116 7.58 12.64 -17.64
C ALA A 116 8.07 11.91 -16.36
N PHE A 117 7.30 11.00 -15.77
CA PHE A 117 7.63 10.23 -14.58
C PHE A 117 8.32 8.90 -14.88
N GLY A 118 8.62 8.59 -16.13
CA GLY A 118 9.20 7.31 -16.54
C GLY A 118 10.50 6.94 -15.81
N SER A 119 11.31 7.93 -15.39
CA SER A 119 12.53 7.72 -14.59
C SER A 119 12.27 7.30 -13.14
N SER A 120 11.03 7.41 -12.69
CA SER A 120 10.60 7.13 -11.30
C SER A 120 9.92 5.77 -11.12
N ILE A 121 9.91 4.91 -12.15
CA ILE A 121 9.35 3.56 -12.10
C ILE A 121 10.23 2.64 -11.26
N VAL A 122 11.54 2.86 -11.32
CA VAL A 122 12.55 2.10 -10.58
C VAL A 122 13.31 3.06 -9.66
N GLY A 123 13.60 2.64 -8.44
CA GLY A 123 14.33 3.45 -7.48
C GLY A 123 14.87 2.65 -6.31
N ASP A 124 15.55 3.36 -5.41
CA ASP A 124 16.05 2.79 -4.16
C ASP A 124 14.86 2.40 -3.24
N THR A 125 14.96 1.25 -2.61
CA THR A 125 13.98 0.75 -1.62
C THR A 125 14.44 0.94 -0.18
N THR A 126 15.62 1.55 0.03
CA THR A 126 16.20 1.75 1.36
C THR A 126 15.33 2.68 2.18
N MET A 127 14.84 2.19 3.31
CA MET A 127 14.02 2.96 4.25
C MET A 127 14.80 4.09 4.90
N ILE A 128 14.13 5.22 5.12
CA ILE A 128 14.64 6.36 5.87
C ILE A 128 13.97 6.38 7.23
N THR A 129 14.74 6.49 8.29
CA THR A 129 14.21 6.61 9.66
C THR A 129 14.22 8.07 10.10
N LEU A 130 13.07 8.57 10.54
CA LEU A 130 12.90 9.87 11.19
C LEU A 130 12.33 9.62 12.59
N GLU A 131 13.05 9.98 13.62
CA GLU A 131 12.63 9.65 14.99
C GLU A 131 13.01 10.72 16.01
N ASN A 132 12.22 10.77 17.07
CA ASN A 132 12.52 11.50 18.30
C ASN A 132 12.46 10.53 19.50
N ASN A 133 12.41 11.07 20.72
CA ASN A 133 12.33 10.25 21.93
C ASN A 133 11.02 9.45 22.08
N VAL A 134 9.90 9.86 21.45
CA VAL A 134 8.56 9.24 21.62
C VAL A 134 8.03 8.54 20.36
N LEU A 135 8.52 8.90 19.15
CA LEU A 135 8.02 8.41 17.87
C LEU A 135 9.17 7.96 16.97
N GLU A 136 8.99 6.84 16.28
CA GLU A 136 9.86 6.38 15.19
C GLU A 136 9.01 6.19 13.92
N LEU A 137 9.42 6.85 12.84
CA LEU A 137 8.86 6.69 11.51
C LEU A 137 9.87 6.03 10.59
N LYS A 138 9.40 5.06 9.82
CA LYS A 138 10.12 4.53 8.66
C LYS A 138 9.42 5.04 7.41
N ILE A 139 10.16 5.72 6.55
CA ILE A 139 9.67 6.31 5.31
C ILE A 139 10.23 5.51 4.14
N THR A 140 9.36 5.05 3.25
CA THR A 140 9.76 4.33 2.04
C THR A 140 9.87 5.28 0.85
N PRO A 141 10.93 5.18 0.03
CA PRO A 141 11.01 5.89 -1.23
C PRO A 141 9.89 5.51 -2.20
N LYS A 142 9.39 4.27 -2.19
CA LYS A 142 8.24 3.87 -2.98
C LYS A 142 6.97 4.57 -2.45
N GLY A 143 6.40 5.43 -3.27
CA GLY A 143 5.29 6.29 -2.91
C GLY A 143 5.68 7.50 -2.06
N GLY A 144 6.94 7.62 -1.60
CA GLY A 144 7.40 8.71 -0.74
C GLY A 144 6.72 8.76 0.63
N ARG A 145 6.13 7.67 1.11
CA ARG A 145 5.18 7.61 2.22
C ARG A 145 5.77 7.04 3.51
N VAL A 146 5.11 7.32 4.61
CA VAL A 146 5.39 6.62 5.87
C VAL A 146 4.99 5.15 5.71
N PHE A 147 5.95 4.26 5.91
CA PHE A 147 5.79 2.81 5.86
C PHE A 147 5.39 2.23 7.21
N SER A 148 5.93 2.79 8.29
CA SER A 148 5.66 2.34 9.65
C SER A 148 5.76 3.51 10.63
N ALA A 149 4.86 3.52 11.62
CA ALA A 149 4.88 4.47 12.73
C ALA A 149 4.84 3.70 14.05
N ARG A 150 5.89 3.84 14.89
CA ARG A 150 6.01 3.19 16.19
C ARG A 150 6.01 4.23 17.29
N LEU A 151 5.14 4.07 18.30
CA LEU A 151 5.15 4.83 19.53
C LEU A 151 6.09 4.16 20.53
N LYS A 152 7.18 4.86 20.91
CA LYS A 152 8.26 4.25 21.70
C LYS A 152 7.86 3.95 23.15
N ASP A 153 7.00 4.79 23.71
CA ASP A 153 6.56 4.70 25.12
C ASP A 153 5.36 3.77 25.33
N TYR A 154 4.77 3.25 24.25
CA TYR A 154 3.55 2.46 24.31
C TYR A 154 3.80 1.01 23.89
N ARG A 155 2.96 0.12 24.43
CA ARG A 155 2.96 -1.30 24.10
C ARG A 155 1.54 -1.76 23.85
N THR A 156 1.40 -2.82 23.07
CA THR A 156 0.15 -3.54 22.87
C THR A 156 -0.24 -4.33 24.13
N TYR A 157 -1.47 -4.87 24.18
CA TYR A 157 -1.95 -5.66 25.32
C TYR A 157 -1.08 -6.89 25.64
N ASP A 158 -0.35 -7.43 24.66
CA ASP A 158 0.58 -8.56 24.80
C ASP A 158 2.04 -8.10 25.00
N SER A 159 2.25 -6.84 25.37
CA SER A 159 3.54 -6.23 25.71
C SER A 159 4.51 -6.07 24.53
N LEU A 160 4.05 -6.19 23.29
CA LEU A 160 4.84 -5.90 22.10
C LEU A 160 4.95 -4.37 21.87
N PRO A 161 5.96 -3.89 21.12
CA PRO A 161 6.05 -2.50 20.73
C PRO A 161 4.79 -2.03 19.99
N LEU A 162 4.25 -0.87 20.37
CA LEU A 162 3.06 -0.32 19.71
C LEU A 162 3.43 0.27 18.35
N ILE A 163 3.04 -0.43 17.30
CA ILE A 163 3.15 0.01 15.91
C ILE A 163 1.75 0.37 15.42
N LEU A 164 1.51 1.64 15.10
CA LEU A 164 0.20 2.11 14.65
C LEU A 164 -0.21 1.46 13.34
N PHE A 165 0.72 1.40 12.40
CA PHE A 165 0.58 0.71 11.12
C PHE A 165 1.96 0.37 10.56
N SER A 166 2.02 -0.64 9.69
CA SER A 166 3.25 -1.03 9.01
C SER A 166 2.94 -1.80 7.73
N GLY A 167 3.78 -1.65 6.72
CA GLY A 167 3.77 -2.48 5.53
C GLY A 167 3.22 -1.83 4.26
N ASP A 168 3.10 -2.65 3.22
CA ASP A 168 2.74 -2.22 1.87
C ASP A 168 1.23 -2.07 1.64
N SER A 169 0.40 -2.44 2.62
CA SER A 169 -1.06 -2.24 2.55
C SER A 169 -1.51 -0.79 2.70
N THR A 170 -0.59 0.11 3.07
CA THR A 170 -0.84 1.55 3.12
C THR A 170 -0.72 2.16 1.73
N VAL A 171 -1.74 2.89 1.29
CA VAL A 171 -1.70 3.76 0.12
C VAL A 171 -1.71 5.20 0.61
N PHE A 172 -0.84 6.02 0.02
CA PHE A 172 -0.75 7.45 0.34
C PHE A 172 -0.19 8.18 -0.87
N GLY A 173 -1.00 8.98 -1.55
CA GLY A 173 -0.52 9.68 -2.73
C GLY A 173 -1.61 10.29 -3.59
N PHE A 174 -1.19 10.94 -4.65
CA PHE A 174 -2.06 11.59 -5.61
C PHE A 174 -2.30 10.73 -6.83
N ASN A 175 -3.51 10.84 -7.37
CA ASN A 175 -3.91 10.27 -8.65
C ASN A 175 -4.32 11.40 -9.58
N PHE A 176 -3.69 11.47 -10.76
CA PHE A 176 -3.97 12.50 -11.75
C PHE A 176 -3.58 12.04 -13.16
N TYR A 177 -4.03 12.79 -14.16
CA TYR A 177 -3.61 12.62 -15.53
C TYR A 177 -2.58 13.68 -15.91
N THR A 178 -1.60 13.29 -16.71
CA THR A 178 -0.64 14.21 -17.31
C THR A 178 -1.21 14.88 -18.57
N SER A 179 -0.56 15.94 -19.04
CA SER A 179 -0.93 16.65 -20.26
C SER A 179 -0.88 15.78 -21.52
N ASP A 180 -0.04 14.72 -21.52
CA ASP A 180 0.03 13.68 -22.56
C ASP A 180 -0.89 12.48 -22.26
N ASN A 181 -1.89 12.67 -21.40
CA ASN A 181 -2.96 11.72 -21.07
C ASN A 181 -2.50 10.41 -20.44
N LYS A 182 -1.47 10.47 -19.59
CA LYS A 182 -1.00 9.31 -18.81
C LYS A 182 -1.60 9.36 -17.41
N ALA A 183 -2.11 8.21 -16.93
CA ALA A 183 -2.61 8.09 -15.57
C ALA A 183 -1.43 7.89 -14.59
N ILE A 184 -1.26 8.81 -13.66
CA ILE A 184 -0.20 8.78 -12.66
C ILE A 184 -0.81 8.45 -11.29
N GLN A 185 -0.24 7.46 -10.62
CA GLN A 185 -0.49 7.11 -9.23
C GLN A 185 0.83 7.23 -8.48
N THR A 186 1.01 8.32 -7.74
CA THR A 186 2.32 8.60 -7.11
C THR A 186 2.75 7.53 -6.12
N ASN A 187 1.80 6.81 -5.49
CA ASN A 187 2.08 5.71 -4.57
C ASN A 187 2.85 4.54 -5.20
N ASN A 188 2.76 4.39 -6.52
CA ASN A 188 3.43 3.29 -7.25
C ASN A 188 4.82 3.67 -7.77
N LEU A 189 5.21 4.94 -7.66
CA LEU A 189 6.45 5.49 -8.18
C LEU A 189 7.48 5.71 -7.07
N PHE A 190 8.75 5.77 -7.46
CA PHE A 190 9.85 5.96 -6.53
C PHE A 190 10.23 7.43 -6.42
N PHE A 191 10.16 7.94 -5.21
CA PHE A 191 10.66 9.24 -4.83
C PHE A 191 12.16 9.16 -4.54
N LYS A 192 12.92 10.15 -4.92
CA LYS A 192 14.34 10.27 -4.61
C LYS A 192 14.53 11.08 -3.33
N PRO A 193 15.21 10.53 -2.31
CA PRO A 193 15.60 11.34 -1.15
C PRO A 193 16.48 12.51 -1.60
N VAL A 194 16.24 13.69 -1.02
CA VAL A 194 17.06 14.90 -1.29
C VAL A 194 18.44 14.78 -0.64
N SER A 195 18.54 14.02 0.45
CA SER A 195 19.79 13.74 1.17
C SER A 195 20.07 12.24 1.22
N GLU A 196 21.34 11.88 1.25
CA GLU A 196 21.78 10.48 1.40
C GLU A 196 21.66 9.95 2.83
N LYS A 197 21.39 10.84 3.82
CA LYS A 197 21.19 10.48 5.23
C LYS A 197 20.00 9.54 5.36
N LYS A 198 20.21 8.37 5.99
CA LYS A 198 19.16 7.34 6.15
C LYS A 198 18.52 7.34 7.53
N ARG A 199 19.07 8.09 8.51
CA ARG A 199 18.55 8.20 9.87
C ARG A 199 18.63 9.62 10.37
N TYR A 200 17.51 10.16 10.82
CA TYR A 200 17.34 11.49 11.35
C TYR A 200 16.87 11.37 12.81
N GLU A 201 17.70 11.79 13.74
CA GLU A 201 17.41 11.77 15.18
C GLU A 201 17.10 13.19 15.65
N VAL A 202 15.85 13.41 16.04
CA VAL A 202 15.33 14.70 16.48
C VAL A 202 15.50 14.81 17.98
N THR A 203 16.45 15.61 18.44
CA THR A 203 16.76 15.77 19.86
C THR A 203 16.36 17.14 20.40
N THR A 204 16.98 18.20 19.91
CA THR A 204 16.78 19.58 20.39
C THR A 204 16.17 20.52 19.37
N GLN A 205 16.36 20.22 18.07
CA GLN A 205 15.83 21.00 16.96
C GLN A 205 15.00 20.10 16.05
N PRO A 206 14.00 20.64 15.34
CA PRO A 206 13.26 19.88 14.32
C PRO A 206 14.18 19.37 13.21
N GLU A 207 13.92 18.17 12.73
CA GLU A 207 14.57 17.60 11.55
C GLU A 207 13.52 17.30 10.47
N SER A 208 13.92 17.41 9.21
CA SER A 208 13.04 17.15 8.07
C SER A 208 13.66 16.18 7.08
N VAL A 209 12.82 15.31 6.55
CA VAL A 209 13.13 14.40 5.44
C VAL A 209 12.35 14.84 4.22
N SER A 210 13.04 15.15 3.13
CA SER A 210 12.43 15.51 1.84
C SER A 210 12.68 14.42 0.80
N LEU A 211 11.62 14.03 0.10
CA LEU A 211 11.67 13.09 -1.01
C LEU A 211 10.98 13.73 -2.22
N ARG A 212 11.55 13.56 -3.43
CA ARG A 212 11.05 14.15 -4.68
C ARG A 212 10.68 13.09 -5.70
N LEU A 213 9.47 13.15 -6.19
CA LEU A 213 9.04 12.42 -7.38
C LEU A 213 9.37 13.29 -8.61
N MET A 214 10.37 12.86 -9.36
CA MET A 214 10.89 13.63 -10.47
C MET A 214 10.03 13.47 -11.74
N ALA A 215 9.72 14.59 -12.37
CA ALA A 215 9.07 14.67 -13.67
C ALA A 215 9.95 15.43 -14.71
N GLY A 216 11.27 15.31 -14.57
CA GLY A 216 12.33 15.98 -15.29
C GLY A 216 13.33 16.62 -14.34
N ASP A 217 14.27 17.43 -14.85
CA ASP A 217 15.41 17.91 -14.04
C ASP A 217 14.97 18.88 -12.91
N ASP A 218 14.09 19.84 -13.19
CA ASP A 218 13.63 20.85 -12.24
C ASP A 218 12.12 20.77 -11.92
N ARG A 219 11.46 19.71 -12.34
CA ARG A 219 10.03 19.48 -12.16
C ARG A 219 9.82 18.29 -11.25
N TYR A 220 9.12 18.51 -10.14
CA TYR A 220 8.91 17.44 -9.17
C TYR A 220 7.73 17.70 -8.24
N ILE A 221 7.27 16.62 -7.61
CA ILE A 221 6.42 16.65 -6.43
C ILE A 221 7.31 16.33 -5.24
N GLU A 222 7.38 17.22 -4.24
CA GLU A 222 8.15 17.02 -3.01
C GLU A 222 7.22 16.73 -1.84
N TYR A 223 7.55 15.68 -1.10
CA TYR A 223 7.00 15.39 0.23
C TYR A 223 8.08 15.69 1.26
N ARG A 224 7.79 16.64 2.18
CA ARG A 224 8.67 17.00 3.28
C ARG A 224 8.01 16.67 4.60
N TYR A 225 8.57 15.70 5.31
CA TYR A 225 8.15 15.29 6.64
C TYR A 225 9.01 16.00 7.67
N THR A 226 8.39 16.74 8.60
CA THR A 226 9.09 17.44 9.69
C THR A 226 8.63 16.89 11.03
N LEU A 227 9.59 16.47 11.85
CA LEU A 227 9.37 15.97 13.20
C LEU A 227 10.02 16.91 14.21
N TYR A 228 9.32 17.17 15.30
CA TYR A 228 9.76 18.04 16.39
C TYR A 228 10.17 17.23 17.62
N PRO A 229 11.07 17.78 18.47
CA PRO A 229 11.44 17.14 19.73
C PRO A 229 10.22 16.86 20.61
N GLY A 230 10.11 15.63 21.13
CA GLY A 230 9.06 15.22 22.08
C GLY A 230 7.63 15.22 21.57
N ARG A 231 7.40 15.39 20.27
CA ARG A 231 6.03 15.39 19.69
C ARG A 231 5.73 14.10 18.94
N TYR A 232 4.47 13.67 19.04
CA TYR A 232 3.92 12.57 18.25
C TYR A 232 3.42 13.01 16.86
N MET A 233 3.23 14.32 16.66
CA MET A 233 2.75 14.87 15.39
C MET A 233 3.91 15.09 14.42
N VAL A 234 3.63 14.81 13.17
CA VAL A 234 4.55 15.00 12.03
C VAL A 234 3.87 15.92 11.03
N ASP A 235 4.57 16.97 10.67
CA ASP A 235 4.09 17.87 9.62
C ASP A 235 4.48 17.29 8.24
N LEU A 236 3.58 17.37 7.28
CA LEU A 236 3.82 17.02 5.90
C LEU A 236 3.52 18.21 5.00
N ASP A 237 4.56 18.73 4.36
CA ASP A 237 4.43 19.72 3.30
C ASP A 237 4.51 19.03 1.94
N VAL A 238 3.54 19.31 1.06
CA VAL A 238 3.53 18.83 -0.32
C VAL A 238 3.71 20.00 -1.25
N THR A 239 4.78 19.94 -2.06
CA THR A 239 5.09 21.01 -3.04
C THR A 239 5.10 20.43 -4.44
N PHE A 240 4.36 21.09 -5.35
CA PHE A 240 4.38 20.84 -6.78
C PHE A 240 5.24 21.91 -7.44
N LYS A 241 6.47 21.57 -7.84
CA LYS A 241 7.38 22.53 -8.48
C LYS A 241 7.32 22.39 -9.99
N SER A 242 6.95 23.48 -10.67
CA SER A 242 6.92 23.58 -12.14
C SER A 242 6.12 22.46 -12.82
N MET A 243 4.97 22.10 -12.22
CA MET A 243 4.13 20.98 -12.66
C MET A 243 2.98 21.40 -13.58
N GLU A 244 2.83 22.69 -13.87
CA GLU A 244 1.70 23.29 -14.61
C GLU A 244 1.56 22.73 -16.04
N ASN A 245 2.68 22.38 -16.67
CA ASN A 245 2.69 21.78 -18.02
C ASN A 245 2.74 20.25 -18.00
N ILE A 246 2.83 19.65 -16.83
CA ILE A 246 2.87 18.19 -16.66
C ILE A 246 1.50 17.66 -16.31
N ILE A 247 0.81 18.30 -15.38
CA ILE A 247 -0.56 17.95 -15.01
C ILE A 247 -1.52 18.45 -16.08
N ALA A 248 -2.51 17.63 -16.45
CA ALA A 248 -3.49 18.01 -17.45
C ALA A 248 -4.25 19.27 -17.04
N SER A 249 -4.31 20.25 -17.93
CA SER A 249 -4.88 21.60 -17.66
C SER A 249 -6.38 21.59 -17.35
N ASN A 250 -7.08 20.49 -17.71
CA ASN A 250 -8.51 20.30 -17.40
C ASN A 250 -8.73 19.71 -15.99
N GLN A 251 -7.68 19.40 -15.25
CA GLN A 251 -7.78 18.92 -13.86
C GLN A 251 -7.66 20.08 -12.87
N ASN A 252 -8.80 20.55 -12.37
CA ASN A 252 -8.86 21.61 -11.36
C ASN A 252 -8.64 21.07 -9.93
N THR A 253 -8.73 19.73 -9.76
CA THR A 253 -8.55 19.04 -8.49
C THR A 253 -7.73 17.79 -8.68
N LEU A 254 -6.91 17.43 -7.69
CA LEU A 254 -6.16 16.19 -7.63
C LEU A 254 -6.83 15.26 -6.61
N THR A 255 -7.01 14.01 -6.99
CA THR A 255 -7.48 13.00 -6.05
C THR A 255 -6.35 12.57 -5.15
N PHE A 256 -6.54 12.69 -3.85
CA PHE A 256 -5.62 12.18 -2.85
C PHE A 256 -6.19 10.88 -2.28
N ASP A 257 -5.44 9.79 -2.38
CA ASP A 257 -5.82 8.47 -1.88
C ASP A 257 -4.99 8.16 -0.62
N TRP A 258 -5.68 8.03 0.50
CA TRP A 258 -5.08 7.66 1.76
C TRP A 258 -5.82 6.47 2.36
N ARG A 259 -5.20 5.30 2.31
CA ARG A 259 -5.70 4.05 2.88
C ARG A 259 -4.67 3.46 3.80
N MET A 260 -5.09 2.95 4.94
CA MET A 260 -4.19 2.27 5.85
C MET A 260 -4.87 1.03 6.45
N TYR A 261 -4.08 -0.02 6.63
CA TYR A 261 -4.50 -1.16 7.41
C TYR A 261 -4.11 -0.92 8.87
N ILE A 262 -5.08 -1.01 9.76
CA ILE A 262 -4.90 -0.84 11.19
C ILE A 262 -4.86 -2.24 11.83
N PRO A 263 -3.69 -2.71 12.33
CA PRO A 263 -3.61 -3.99 13.01
C PRO A 263 -4.27 -3.90 14.39
N GLN A 264 -4.80 -5.02 14.87
CA GLN A 264 -5.35 -5.11 16.21
C GLN A 264 -4.27 -4.84 17.28
N LYS A 265 -4.56 -3.95 18.23
CA LYS A 265 -3.66 -3.52 19.31
C LYS A 265 -4.20 -3.87 20.68
N GLU A 266 -5.52 -3.99 20.80
CA GLU A 266 -6.23 -4.28 22.04
C GLU A 266 -6.74 -5.72 22.07
N LYS A 267 -6.95 -6.28 23.28
CA LYS A 267 -7.42 -7.66 23.44
C LYS A 267 -8.82 -7.90 22.85
N GLY A 268 -9.65 -6.89 22.85
CA GLY A 268 -11.04 -6.97 22.38
C GLY A 268 -11.27 -6.31 21.03
N ARG A 269 -11.10 -7.02 19.93
CA ARG A 269 -11.31 -6.51 18.56
C ARG A 269 -12.65 -5.78 18.37
N GLN A 270 -13.73 -6.31 18.95
CA GLN A 270 -15.06 -5.69 18.89
C GLN A 270 -15.08 -4.28 19.51
N ASN A 271 -14.35 -4.09 20.62
CA ASN A 271 -14.25 -2.80 21.27
C ASN A 271 -13.43 -1.82 20.39
N GLU A 272 -12.29 -2.27 19.87
CA GLU A 272 -11.43 -1.49 18.99
C GLU A 272 -12.20 -1.01 17.74
N GLU A 273 -12.93 -1.92 17.05
CA GLU A 273 -13.79 -1.60 15.90
C GLU A 273 -14.89 -0.57 16.23
N ASN A 274 -15.46 -0.60 17.45
CA ASN A 274 -16.49 0.35 17.87
C ASN A 274 -15.97 1.80 18.00
N TYR A 275 -14.67 1.96 18.26
CA TYR A 275 -14.03 3.26 18.41
C TYR A 275 -13.26 3.70 17.16
N THR A 276 -13.07 2.80 16.19
CA THR A 276 -12.43 3.13 14.92
C THR A 276 -13.31 4.11 14.14
N THR A 277 -12.78 5.29 13.90
CA THR A 277 -13.48 6.37 13.20
C THR A 277 -12.53 7.14 12.31
N ILE A 278 -13.08 7.76 11.26
CA ILE A 278 -12.40 8.81 10.52
C ILE A 278 -13.01 10.12 10.96
N LYS A 279 -12.25 10.95 11.67
CA LYS A 279 -12.67 12.28 12.08
C LYS A 279 -12.17 13.31 11.09
N TYR A 280 -12.94 14.36 10.89
CA TYR A 280 -12.54 15.49 10.08
C TYR A 280 -13.14 16.78 10.64
N ARG A 281 -12.45 17.89 10.41
CA ARG A 281 -12.89 19.20 10.84
C ARG A 281 -13.11 20.10 9.65
N TYR A 282 -14.28 20.70 9.59
CA TYR A 282 -14.59 21.74 8.64
C TYR A 282 -13.77 23.02 8.92
N TYR A 283 -13.51 23.79 7.90
CA TYR A 283 -12.82 25.07 8.07
C TYR A 283 -13.68 26.04 8.89
N GLN A 284 -13.15 26.47 10.04
CA GLN A 284 -13.82 27.35 11.01
C GLN A 284 -15.13 26.81 11.59
N ASP A 285 -15.33 25.51 11.61
CA ASP A 285 -16.54 24.85 12.10
C ASP A 285 -16.20 23.62 12.96
N ASP A 286 -17.23 22.85 13.32
CA ASP A 286 -17.15 21.72 14.22
C ASP A 286 -16.45 20.47 13.60
N VAL A 287 -16.16 19.52 14.48
CA VAL A 287 -15.61 18.20 14.12
C VAL A 287 -16.77 17.25 13.85
N ASP A 288 -16.71 16.59 12.71
CA ASP A 288 -17.63 15.50 12.36
C ASP A 288 -16.83 14.21 12.12
N TYR A 289 -17.51 13.07 11.90
CA TYR A 289 -16.86 11.78 11.80
C TYR A 289 -17.62 10.77 10.96
N ILE A 290 -16.89 9.83 10.39
CA ILE A 290 -17.37 8.61 9.75
C ILE A 290 -17.05 7.44 10.67
N ARG A 291 -18.09 6.67 11.09
CA ARG A 291 -17.90 5.47 11.93
C ARG A 291 -17.80 4.22 11.08
N TYR A 292 -17.01 3.26 11.55
CA TYR A 292 -17.08 1.91 11.04
C TYR A 292 -18.49 1.31 11.26
N ARG A 293 -19.05 0.72 10.19
CA ARG A 293 -20.32 0.01 10.25
C ARG A 293 -20.17 -1.34 9.58
N GLN A 294 -20.30 -2.43 10.33
CA GLN A 294 -20.13 -3.80 9.84
C GLN A 294 -20.97 -4.17 8.61
N GLN A 295 -22.07 -3.45 8.38
CA GLN A 295 -23.02 -3.73 7.30
C GLN A 295 -22.77 -2.91 6.02
N LYS A 296 -21.80 -1.99 6.04
CA LYS A 296 -21.48 -1.13 4.89
C LYS A 296 -20.01 -1.29 4.51
N GLU A 297 -19.76 -1.64 3.27
CA GLU A 297 -18.41 -1.71 2.69
C GLU A 297 -17.79 -0.32 2.50
N THR A 298 -18.61 0.68 2.28
CA THR A 298 -18.21 2.08 2.08
C THR A 298 -19.13 3.02 2.80
N GLU A 299 -18.58 4.08 3.35
CA GLU A 299 -19.30 5.22 3.90
C GLU A 299 -18.74 6.49 3.27
N THR A 300 -19.61 7.43 2.90
CA THR A 300 -19.22 8.71 2.29
C THR A 300 -19.77 9.85 3.13
N ALA A 301 -19.01 10.93 3.21
CA ALA A 301 -19.45 12.20 3.76
C ALA A 301 -19.46 13.23 2.63
N ASP A 302 -20.60 13.89 2.43
CA ASP A 302 -20.73 14.99 1.47
C ASP A 302 -20.17 16.27 2.12
N ILE A 303 -18.96 16.62 1.75
CA ILE A 303 -18.24 17.78 2.28
C ILE A 303 -18.34 18.92 1.29
N THR A 304 -19.05 19.96 1.67
CA THR A 304 -19.32 21.14 0.81
C THR A 304 -18.34 22.28 1.02
N THR A 305 -17.46 22.18 2.03
CA THR A 305 -16.49 23.23 2.38
C THR A 305 -15.07 22.65 2.54
N LYS A 306 -14.07 23.52 2.69
CA LYS A 306 -12.70 23.10 2.97
C LYS A 306 -12.62 22.39 4.33
N LEU A 307 -11.77 21.38 4.41
CA LEU A 307 -11.40 20.75 5.67
C LEU A 307 -10.13 21.39 6.23
N ASN A 308 -10.07 21.48 7.56
CA ASN A 308 -8.86 21.82 8.29
C ASN A 308 -7.93 20.62 8.45
N TRP A 309 -8.51 19.47 8.81
CA TRP A 309 -7.77 18.22 8.98
C TRP A 309 -8.69 17.01 8.88
N ILE A 310 -8.07 15.87 8.61
CA ILE A 310 -8.66 14.53 8.66
C ILE A 310 -7.77 13.67 9.55
N ALA A 311 -8.36 12.83 10.39
CA ALA A 311 -7.66 11.92 11.27
C ALA A 311 -8.30 10.53 11.26
N PHE A 312 -7.47 9.51 11.15
CA PHE A 312 -7.88 8.14 11.49
C PHE A 312 -7.71 7.98 13.00
N GLN A 313 -8.80 7.66 13.67
CA GLN A 313 -8.80 7.33 15.09
C GLN A 313 -9.01 5.84 15.23
N ASP A 314 -8.14 5.22 16.01
CA ASP A 314 -8.25 3.88 16.53
C ASP A 314 -7.96 3.94 18.03
N GLN A 315 -8.49 3.00 18.80
CA GLN A 315 -8.39 3.05 20.27
C GLN A 315 -6.97 2.72 20.75
#